data_572f8e519cda2645454f62b7fa144bed
#
_entry.id   572f8e519cda2645454f62b7fa144bed
#
_cell.length_a   1.000
_cell.length_b   1.000
_cell.length_c   1.000
_cell.angle_alpha   90.00
_cell.angle_beta   90.00
_cell.angle_gamma   90.00
#
_symmetry.space_group_name_H-M   'P 1'
#
loop_
_entity.id
_entity.type
_entity.pdbx_description
1 polymer ?
#
loop_
_entity_poly.entity_id
_entity_poly.type
_entity_poly.pdbx_seq_one_letter_code
_entity_poly.pdbx_strand_id
1 'polypeptide(L)'
;MSIVSFGDTALRFATREGERFETAREVGLHVDGISSNAAAVASRLGAEAVWLSKLADTPLGRRAVAELHEHGLETDIAWAAPDSGRQGLTFHESGTPPRESRLLQDRADTAMATVSPGDFPVGRIQEADAVFTTGSVAALSDEAAETAGALLRSAPGLRAMDLDFHPGIWSAEAAHDTLEDLFDPVELLFAGEDGAQAVFDRTGSPRELVHTIASDYDFSHVVLTRSEYGVVGYHDGVLHEQDAFETPGSDSAGQHAALVGAVLQQLTAGATTDTALAHGAAAAALARTMTGPLPPIEPGDVEGVVAMDSGGR
;
A
#
# COMPACT_ATOMS: atom_id res chain seq x y z
N MET A 1 -15.77 -11.82 4.08
CA MET A 1 -15.12 -10.51 4.29
C MET A 1 -14.61 -10.03 2.95
N SER A 2 -15.16 -8.92 2.53
CA SER A 2 -14.92 -8.33 1.21
C SER A 2 -14.11 -7.05 1.37
N ILE A 3 -13.02 -6.92 0.61
CA ILE A 3 -12.14 -5.76 0.60
C ILE A 3 -12.13 -5.19 -0.82
N VAL A 4 -12.48 -3.92 -0.94
CA VAL A 4 -12.32 -3.18 -2.18
C VAL A 4 -11.13 -2.24 -2.04
N SER A 5 -10.11 -2.45 -2.87
CA SER A 5 -8.95 -1.56 -2.94
C SER A 5 -9.03 -0.72 -4.22
N PHE A 6 -8.81 0.58 -4.09
CA PHE A 6 -8.81 1.54 -5.18
C PHE A 6 -7.46 2.23 -5.29
N GLY A 7 -6.90 2.26 -6.49
CA GLY A 7 -5.66 2.98 -6.71
C GLY A 7 -4.99 2.65 -8.04
N ASP A 8 -3.80 3.19 -8.24
CA ASP A 8 -3.01 2.87 -9.41
C ASP A 8 -1.96 1.79 -9.13
N THR A 9 -1.37 1.31 -10.17
CA THR A 9 -0.17 0.48 -10.15
C THR A 9 0.76 0.88 -11.28
N ALA A 10 2.06 0.93 -11.00
CA ALA A 10 3.09 1.13 -12.00
C ALA A 10 3.70 -0.21 -12.43
N LEU A 11 4.32 -0.22 -13.59
CA LEU A 11 5.28 -1.25 -13.95
C LEU A 11 6.67 -0.82 -13.49
N ARG A 12 7.23 -1.59 -12.57
CA ARG A 12 8.55 -1.37 -12.01
C ARG A 12 9.61 -2.09 -12.81
N PHE A 13 10.53 -1.31 -13.34
CA PHE A 13 11.78 -1.80 -13.90
C PHE A 13 12.83 -1.80 -12.80
N ALA A 14 13.40 -2.97 -12.49
CA ALA A 14 14.41 -3.11 -11.44
C ALA A 14 15.71 -3.70 -12.01
N THR A 15 16.84 -3.06 -11.69
CA THR A 15 18.15 -3.66 -11.99
C THR A 15 18.42 -4.82 -11.06
N ARG A 16 19.31 -5.74 -11.45
CA ARG A 16 19.86 -6.74 -10.52
C ARG A 16 20.67 -6.03 -9.44
N GLU A 17 20.79 -6.68 -8.30
CA GLU A 17 21.67 -6.18 -7.23
C GLU A 17 23.10 -5.97 -7.75
N GLY A 18 23.67 -4.81 -7.41
CA GLY A 18 25.01 -4.42 -7.86
C GLY A 18 25.11 -3.79 -9.24
N GLU A 19 24.04 -3.85 -10.06
CA GLU A 19 24.01 -3.20 -11.37
C GLU A 19 23.48 -1.77 -11.29
N ARG A 20 23.78 -0.97 -12.32
CA ARG A 20 23.19 0.36 -12.58
C ARG A 20 22.47 0.34 -13.89
N PHE A 21 21.45 1.21 -14.05
CA PHE A 21 20.72 1.32 -15.30
C PHE A 21 21.64 1.63 -16.50
N GLU A 22 22.69 2.44 -16.30
CA GLU A 22 23.65 2.79 -17.36
C GLU A 22 24.41 1.57 -17.93
N THR A 23 24.46 0.48 -17.18
CA THR A 23 25.22 -0.72 -17.57
C THR A 23 24.38 -1.99 -17.64
N ALA A 24 23.19 -1.99 -17.07
CA ALA A 24 22.28 -3.13 -17.08
C ALA A 24 21.85 -3.48 -18.50
N ARG A 25 21.86 -4.76 -18.83
CA ARG A 25 21.41 -5.29 -20.13
C ARG A 25 20.03 -5.94 -20.04
N GLU A 26 19.63 -6.29 -18.82
CA GLU A 26 18.36 -6.90 -18.48
C GLU A 26 17.83 -6.23 -17.22
N VAL A 27 16.54 -6.10 -17.11
CA VAL A 27 15.85 -5.58 -15.93
C VAL A 27 14.67 -6.48 -15.58
N GLY A 28 14.39 -6.62 -14.29
CA GLY A 28 13.16 -7.24 -13.80
C GLY A 28 11.97 -6.32 -14.12
N LEU A 29 10.83 -6.91 -14.43
CA LEU A 29 9.58 -6.20 -14.67
C LEU A 29 8.51 -6.73 -13.72
N HIS A 30 7.99 -5.88 -12.84
CA HIS A 30 7.04 -6.23 -11.80
C HIS A 30 5.92 -5.19 -11.69
N VAL A 31 4.78 -5.63 -11.17
CA VAL A 31 3.72 -4.71 -10.73
C VAL A 31 4.09 -4.10 -9.39
N ASP A 32 3.99 -2.77 -9.27
CA ASP A 32 4.37 -2.04 -8.06
C ASP A 32 3.37 -0.91 -7.75
N GLY A 33 2.49 -1.16 -6.80
CA GLY A 33 1.51 -0.22 -6.27
C GLY A 33 0.99 -0.73 -4.92
N ILE A 34 0.98 0.15 -3.90
CA ILE A 34 0.52 -0.25 -2.56
C ILE A 34 -0.91 -0.76 -2.61
N SER A 35 -1.82 -0.07 -3.33
CA SER A 35 -3.23 -0.47 -3.42
C SER A 35 -3.43 -1.85 -4.04
N SER A 36 -2.75 -2.13 -5.17
CA SER A 36 -2.86 -3.43 -5.86
C SER A 36 -2.18 -4.55 -5.08
N ASN A 37 -0.99 -4.28 -4.54
CA ASN A 37 -0.19 -5.31 -3.89
C ASN A 37 -0.75 -5.68 -2.51
N ALA A 38 -1.26 -4.71 -1.74
CA ALA A 38 -1.95 -5.00 -0.48
C ALA A 38 -3.23 -5.81 -0.70
N ALA A 39 -4.01 -5.47 -1.74
CA ALA A 39 -5.19 -6.25 -2.11
C ALA A 39 -4.83 -7.69 -2.53
N ALA A 40 -3.76 -7.87 -3.29
CA ALA A 40 -3.29 -9.20 -3.69
C ALA A 40 -2.84 -10.04 -2.48
N VAL A 41 -2.12 -9.43 -1.53
CA VAL A 41 -1.74 -10.12 -0.28
C VAL A 41 -2.98 -10.44 0.55
N ALA A 42 -3.93 -9.51 0.72
CA ALA A 42 -5.17 -9.77 1.45
C ALA A 42 -5.97 -10.92 0.81
N SER A 43 -6.04 -10.96 -0.54
CA SER A 43 -6.68 -12.06 -1.29
C SER A 43 -6.01 -13.40 -1.01
N ARG A 44 -4.69 -13.47 -1.07
CA ARG A 44 -3.91 -14.69 -0.76
C ARG A 44 -4.08 -15.15 0.68
N LEU A 45 -4.30 -14.21 1.60
CA LEU A 45 -4.59 -14.50 3.02
C LEU A 45 -6.07 -14.81 3.29
N GLY A 46 -6.90 -14.95 2.24
CA GLY A 46 -8.27 -15.47 2.32
C GLY A 46 -9.38 -14.41 2.35
N ALA A 47 -9.08 -13.12 2.07
CA ALA A 47 -10.11 -12.13 1.83
C ALA A 47 -10.69 -12.25 0.41
N GLU A 48 -11.96 -11.88 0.23
CA GLU A 48 -12.54 -11.61 -1.09
C GLU A 48 -12.13 -10.20 -1.52
N ALA A 49 -10.89 -10.06 -2.02
CA ALA A 49 -10.35 -8.76 -2.40
C ALA A 49 -10.53 -8.48 -3.89
N VAL A 50 -10.94 -7.24 -4.19
CA VAL A 50 -11.06 -6.71 -5.56
C VAL A 50 -10.27 -5.41 -5.65
N TRP A 51 -9.51 -5.26 -6.73
CA TRP A 51 -8.81 -4.02 -7.01
C TRP A 51 -9.46 -3.25 -8.16
N LEU A 52 -9.84 -2.00 -7.87
CA LEU A 52 -10.41 -1.04 -8.80
C LEU A 52 -9.33 -0.09 -9.29
N SER A 53 -9.23 0.08 -10.60
CA SER A 53 -8.25 0.99 -11.19
C SER A 53 -8.64 1.44 -12.59
N LYS A 54 -8.00 2.50 -13.07
CA LYS A 54 -8.07 2.91 -14.47
C LYS A 54 -6.71 2.80 -15.11
N LEU A 55 -6.61 1.97 -16.14
CA LEU A 55 -5.35 1.68 -16.83
C LEU A 55 -5.44 2.00 -18.32
N ALA A 56 -4.29 2.30 -18.93
CA ALA A 56 -4.20 2.43 -20.37
C ALA A 56 -4.44 1.08 -21.06
N ASP A 57 -5.31 1.03 -22.08
CA ASP A 57 -5.53 -0.17 -22.89
C ASP A 57 -4.35 -0.42 -23.84
N THR A 58 -3.24 -0.79 -23.27
CA THR A 58 -1.97 -1.07 -23.94
C THR A 58 -1.42 -2.43 -23.51
N PRO A 59 -0.41 -2.98 -24.21
CA PRO A 59 0.27 -4.18 -23.74
C PRO A 59 0.84 -4.05 -22.32
N LEU A 60 1.24 -2.86 -21.89
CA LEU A 60 1.77 -2.61 -20.54
C LEU A 60 0.67 -2.64 -19.49
N GLY A 61 -0.48 -1.99 -19.71
CA GLY A 61 -1.62 -2.06 -18.79
C GLY A 61 -2.16 -3.50 -18.67
N ARG A 62 -2.29 -4.21 -19.79
CA ARG A 62 -2.70 -5.64 -19.78
C ARG A 62 -1.68 -6.54 -19.08
N ARG A 63 -0.39 -6.23 -19.19
CA ARG A 63 0.68 -6.94 -18.43
C ARG A 63 0.49 -6.77 -16.92
N ALA A 64 0.19 -5.55 -16.46
CA ALA A 64 -0.04 -5.30 -15.03
C ALA A 64 -1.21 -6.13 -14.50
N VAL A 65 -2.34 -6.16 -15.22
CA VAL A 65 -3.50 -6.96 -14.82
C VAL A 65 -3.19 -8.46 -14.84
N ALA A 66 -2.46 -8.94 -15.85
CA ALA A 66 -2.09 -10.36 -15.94
C ALA A 66 -1.27 -10.82 -14.74
N GLU A 67 -0.29 -10.00 -14.29
CA GLU A 67 0.53 -10.32 -13.12
C GLU A 67 -0.29 -10.35 -11.83
N LEU A 68 -1.23 -9.41 -11.64
CA LEU A 68 -2.14 -9.42 -10.48
C LEU A 68 -3.04 -10.66 -10.48
N HIS A 69 -3.53 -11.08 -11.64
CA HIS A 69 -4.32 -12.31 -11.79
C HIS A 69 -3.51 -13.57 -11.47
N GLU A 70 -2.20 -13.61 -11.78
CA GLU A 70 -1.30 -14.71 -11.38
C GLU A 70 -1.22 -14.86 -9.87
N HIS A 71 -1.43 -13.76 -9.11
CA HIS A 71 -1.52 -13.76 -7.64
C HIS A 71 -2.94 -13.99 -7.11
N GLY A 72 -3.92 -14.25 -7.97
CA GLY A 72 -5.30 -14.57 -7.59
C GLY A 72 -6.17 -13.36 -7.24
N LEU A 73 -5.70 -12.14 -7.50
CA LEU A 73 -6.46 -10.93 -7.24
C LEU A 73 -7.55 -10.71 -8.31
N GLU A 74 -8.79 -10.53 -7.90
CA GLU A 74 -9.85 -10.03 -8.77
C GLU A 74 -9.61 -8.55 -9.09
N THR A 75 -9.84 -8.16 -10.33
CA THR A 75 -9.65 -6.77 -10.78
C THR A 75 -10.87 -6.27 -11.53
N ASP A 76 -11.24 -5.02 -11.30
CA ASP A 76 -12.27 -4.31 -12.07
C ASP A 76 -11.63 -3.06 -12.67
N ILE A 77 -11.32 -3.11 -13.95
CA ILE A 77 -10.48 -2.13 -14.63
C ILE A 77 -11.29 -1.28 -15.59
N ALA A 78 -11.32 0.03 -15.34
CA ALA A 78 -11.76 1.01 -16.31
C ALA A 78 -10.62 1.21 -17.34
N TRP A 79 -10.80 0.68 -18.54
CA TRP A 79 -9.83 0.86 -19.61
C TRP A 79 -9.94 2.25 -20.22
N ALA A 80 -8.86 3.02 -20.15
CA ALA A 80 -8.81 4.35 -20.74
C ALA A 80 -8.91 4.28 -22.26
N ALA A 81 -9.59 5.26 -22.86
CA ALA A 81 -9.63 5.38 -24.30
C ALA A 81 -8.21 5.55 -24.88
N PRO A 82 -7.98 5.17 -26.13
CA PRO A 82 -6.72 5.43 -26.81
C PRO A 82 -6.35 6.92 -26.68
N ASP A 83 -5.11 7.21 -26.39
CA ASP A 83 -4.57 8.58 -26.21
C ASP A 83 -5.05 9.31 -24.93
N SER A 84 -5.78 8.63 -24.03
CA SER A 84 -6.27 9.19 -22.76
C SER A 84 -5.40 8.82 -21.55
N GLY A 85 -4.09 8.89 -21.71
CA GLY A 85 -3.15 8.56 -20.65
C GLY A 85 -2.30 7.32 -20.97
N ARG A 86 -1.33 7.07 -20.14
CA ARG A 86 -0.34 5.99 -20.28
C ARG A 86 -0.29 5.12 -19.04
N GLN A 87 0.40 3.99 -19.12
CA GLN A 87 0.74 3.18 -17.95
C GLN A 87 1.84 3.89 -17.14
N GLY A 88 1.65 3.95 -15.83
CA GLY A 88 2.67 4.43 -14.89
C GLY A 88 3.90 3.50 -14.87
N LEU A 89 5.09 4.10 -14.76
CA LEU A 89 6.35 3.37 -14.67
C LEU A 89 7.13 3.81 -13.44
N THR A 90 7.87 2.86 -12.86
CA THR A 90 8.89 3.16 -11.85
C THR A 90 10.21 2.50 -12.24
N PHE A 91 11.32 3.13 -11.88
CA PHE A 91 12.65 2.61 -12.16
C PHE A 91 13.41 2.49 -10.85
N HIS A 92 13.75 1.28 -10.47
CA HIS A 92 14.42 0.98 -9.22
C HIS A 92 15.83 0.46 -9.47
N GLU A 93 16.81 1.17 -8.95
CA GLU A 93 18.21 0.75 -8.91
C GLU A 93 18.56 0.35 -7.48
N SER A 94 18.77 -0.94 -7.27
CA SER A 94 19.16 -1.45 -5.95
C SER A 94 20.56 -0.99 -5.56
N GLY A 95 20.69 -0.42 -4.37
CA GLY A 95 21.96 -0.03 -3.77
C GLY A 95 22.35 -0.99 -2.64
N THR A 96 23.66 -1.21 -2.50
CA THR A 96 24.27 -1.87 -1.34
C THR A 96 25.23 -0.88 -0.69
N PRO A 97 25.16 -0.66 0.62
CA PRO A 97 26.03 0.31 1.29
C PRO A 97 27.51 0.17 0.86
N PRO A 98 28.22 1.31 0.62
CA PRO A 98 27.81 2.71 0.89
C PRO A 98 26.94 3.36 -0.21
N ARG A 99 26.43 2.61 -1.17
CA ARG A 99 25.58 3.10 -2.25
C ARG A 99 24.11 2.97 -1.84
N GLU A 100 23.36 4.04 -1.93
CA GLU A 100 21.92 4.05 -1.70
C GLU A 100 21.14 3.51 -2.90
N SER A 101 19.96 2.94 -2.64
CA SER A 101 18.99 2.62 -3.67
C SER A 101 18.39 3.89 -4.28
N ARG A 102 18.00 3.83 -5.53
CA ARG A 102 17.35 4.94 -6.24
C ARG A 102 16.02 4.48 -6.79
N LEU A 103 14.99 5.29 -6.58
CA LEU A 103 13.67 5.10 -7.16
C LEU A 103 13.30 6.35 -7.95
N LEU A 104 13.03 6.18 -9.24
CA LEU A 104 12.46 7.22 -10.10
C LEU A 104 11.01 6.87 -10.37
N GLN A 105 10.11 7.79 -10.05
CA GLN A 105 8.68 7.72 -10.32
C GLN A 105 8.38 8.43 -11.65
N ASP A 106 7.80 7.73 -12.61
CA ASP A 106 7.33 8.27 -13.89
C ASP A 106 5.84 8.00 -14.02
N ARG A 107 5.04 8.79 -13.29
CA ARG A 107 3.58 8.62 -13.11
C ARG A 107 2.77 9.82 -13.60
N ALA A 108 3.39 10.83 -14.19
CA ALA A 108 2.66 11.95 -14.81
C ALA A 108 1.82 11.47 -16.00
N ASP A 109 0.68 12.09 -16.23
CA ASP A 109 -0.23 11.82 -17.35
C ASP A 109 -0.64 10.36 -17.51
N THR A 110 -0.75 9.63 -16.38
CA THR A 110 -1.22 8.25 -16.40
C THR A 110 -2.74 8.19 -16.63
N ALA A 111 -3.23 7.06 -17.12
CA ALA A 111 -4.67 6.83 -17.28
C ALA A 111 -5.44 7.03 -15.97
N MET A 112 -4.84 6.65 -14.84
CA MET A 112 -5.42 6.83 -13.51
C MET A 112 -5.66 8.29 -13.15
N ALA A 113 -4.88 9.24 -13.68
CA ALA A 113 -5.11 10.68 -13.46
C ALA A 113 -6.44 11.18 -14.06
N THR A 114 -7.07 10.40 -14.94
CA THR A 114 -8.36 10.73 -15.56
C THR A 114 -9.55 9.95 -14.98
N VAL A 115 -9.35 9.33 -13.82
CA VAL A 115 -10.38 8.50 -13.18
C VAL A 115 -11.54 9.35 -12.66
N SER A 116 -12.74 8.79 -12.70
CA SER A 116 -13.94 9.40 -12.14
C SER A 116 -14.76 8.39 -11.34
N PRO A 117 -15.59 8.82 -10.38
CA PRO A 117 -16.43 7.88 -9.62
C PRO A 117 -17.36 7.04 -10.49
N GLY A 118 -17.75 7.55 -11.67
CA GLY A 118 -18.60 6.85 -12.62
C GLY A 118 -17.90 5.72 -13.39
N ASP A 119 -16.59 5.57 -13.27
CA ASP A 119 -15.85 4.50 -13.91
C ASP A 119 -16.06 3.14 -13.22
N PHE A 120 -16.62 3.12 -11.99
CA PHE A 120 -16.79 1.90 -11.20
C PHE A 120 -18.21 1.64 -10.74
N PRO A 121 -18.61 0.37 -10.58
CA PRO A 121 -19.93 0.00 -10.08
C PRO A 121 -20.04 0.32 -8.58
N VAL A 122 -20.88 1.31 -8.23
CA VAL A 122 -21.08 1.76 -6.83
C VAL A 122 -21.50 0.60 -5.91
N GLY A 123 -22.22 -0.40 -6.42
CA GLY A 123 -22.67 -1.55 -5.64
C GLY A 123 -21.51 -2.31 -4.98
N ARG A 124 -20.36 -2.44 -5.65
CA ARG A 124 -19.18 -3.10 -5.06
C ARG A 124 -18.67 -2.35 -3.82
N ILE A 125 -18.68 -1.02 -3.85
CA ILE A 125 -18.27 -0.19 -2.73
C ILE A 125 -19.26 -0.30 -1.56
N GLN A 126 -20.57 -0.29 -1.87
CA GLN A 126 -21.65 -0.33 -0.88
C GLN A 126 -21.82 -1.69 -0.20
N GLU A 127 -21.26 -2.75 -0.76
CA GLU A 127 -21.28 -4.11 -0.21
C GLU A 127 -19.95 -4.51 0.46
N ALA A 128 -18.93 -3.62 0.41
CA ALA A 128 -17.61 -3.91 0.95
C ALA A 128 -17.57 -3.81 2.49
N ASP A 129 -16.93 -4.79 3.13
CA ASP A 129 -16.60 -4.74 4.56
C ASP A 129 -15.46 -3.77 4.85
N ALA A 130 -14.57 -3.54 3.86
CA ALA A 130 -13.53 -2.52 3.91
C ALA A 130 -13.27 -1.91 2.53
N VAL A 131 -13.00 -0.59 2.50
CA VAL A 131 -12.50 0.13 1.32
C VAL A 131 -11.14 0.72 1.65
N PHE A 132 -10.18 0.50 0.77
CA PHE A 132 -8.80 0.93 0.93
C PHE A 132 -8.32 1.74 -0.28
N THR A 133 -7.60 2.82 -0.02
CA THR A 133 -6.93 3.63 -1.05
C THR A 133 -5.57 4.13 -0.58
N THR A 134 -4.83 4.87 -1.42
CA THR A 134 -3.52 5.41 -1.09
C THR A 134 -3.44 6.91 -1.42
N GLY A 135 -2.64 7.64 -0.63
CA GLY A 135 -2.41 9.07 -0.86
C GLY A 135 -1.73 9.36 -2.19
N SER A 136 -0.89 8.45 -2.67
CA SER A 136 -0.23 8.61 -3.97
C SER A 136 -1.20 8.68 -5.16
N VAL A 137 -2.42 8.15 -5.02
CA VAL A 137 -3.48 8.31 -6.03
C VAL A 137 -3.93 9.76 -6.11
N ALA A 138 -4.12 10.41 -4.97
CA ALA A 138 -4.50 11.81 -4.91
C ALA A 138 -3.46 12.76 -5.51
N ALA A 139 -2.19 12.34 -5.51
CA ALA A 139 -1.10 13.09 -6.13
C ALA A 139 -1.14 13.11 -7.68
N LEU A 140 -1.97 12.28 -8.30
CA LEU A 140 -2.02 12.17 -9.77
C LEU A 140 -2.84 13.28 -10.42
N SER A 141 -3.95 13.68 -9.80
CA SER A 141 -4.82 14.78 -10.24
C SER A 141 -5.90 15.09 -9.20
N ASP A 142 -6.54 16.25 -9.33
CA ASP A 142 -7.69 16.63 -8.50
C ASP A 142 -8.86 15.65 -8.69
N GLU A 143 -9.09 15.17 -9.92
CA GLU A 143 -10.14 14.18 -10.23
C GLU A 143 -9.88 12.84 -9.54
N ALA A 144 -8.62 12.42 -9.46
CA ALA A 144 -8.24 11.18 -8.76
C ALA A 144 -8.42 11.33 -7.25
N ALA A 145 -8.08 12.50 -6.68
CA ALA A 145 -8.32 12.82 -5.27
C ALA A 145 -9.81 12.84 -4.94
N GLU A 146 -10.62 13.55 -5.76
CA GLU A 146 -12.08 13.59 -5.61
C GLU A 146 -12.71 12.18 -5.69
N THR A 147 -12.22 11.36 -6.63
CA THR A 147 -12.71 9.98 -6.79
C THR A 147 -12.39 9.14 -5.56
N ALA A 148 -11.16 9.19 -5.05
CA ALA A 148 -10.76 8.47 -3.83
C ALA A 148 -11.65 8.87 -2.64
N GLY A 149 -11.87 10.16 -2.42
CA GLY A 149 -12.75 10.67 -1.38
C GLY A 149 -14.22 10.25 -1.56
N ALA A 150 -14.73 10.24 -2.79
CA ALA A 150 -16.08 9.79 -3.07
C ALA A 150 -16.28 8.30 -2.77
N LEU A 151 -15.32 7.45 -3.12
CA LEU A 151 -15.36 6.01 -2.83
C LEU A 151 -15.30 5.75 -1.32
N LEU A 152 -14.39 6.40 -0.59
CA LEU A 152 -14.31 6.29 0.86
C LEU A 152 -15.63 6.71 1.54
N ARG A 153 -16.19 7.85 1.17
CA ARG A 153 -17.48 8.32 1.73
C ARG A 153 -18.68 7.41 1.40
N SER A 154 -18.59 6.64 0.32
CA SER A 154 -19.65 5.71 -0.10
C SER A 154 -19.57 4.35 0.61
N ALA A 155 -18.46 4.05 1.28
CA ALA A 155 -18.22 2.78 1.94
C ALA A 155 -18.98 2.69 3.27
N PRO A 156 -19.77 1.61 3.51
CA PRO A 156 -20.44 1.38 4.78
C PRO A 156 -19.53 0.74 5.84
N GLY A 157 -18.47 0.06 5.40
CA GLY A 157 -17.52 -0.66 6.25
C GLY A 157 -16.30 0.17 6.63
N LEU A 158 -15.20 -0.50 6.99
CA LEU A 158 -13.94 0.12 7.38
C LEU A 158 -13.35 0.94 6.20
N ARG A 159 -13.08 2.21 6.44
CA ARG A 159 -12.46 3.13 5.48
C ARG A 159 -11.00 3.32 5.82
N ALA A 160 -10.15 2.72 4.99
CA ALA A 160 -8.72 2.67 5.22
C ALA A 160 -7.95 3.43 4.14
N MET A 161 -6.85 4.06 4.54
CA MET A 161 -5.96 4.77 3.64
C MET A 161 -4.50 4.52 4.03
N ASP A 162 -3.63 4.35 3.04
CA ASP A 162 -2.19 4.47 3.25
C ASP A 162 -1.73 5.87 2.82
N LEU A 163 -0.92 6.50 3.65
CA LEU A 163 -0.36 7.81 3.34
C LEU A 163 0.45 7.79 2.04
N ASP A 164 1.17 6.70 1.78
CA ASP A 164 1.91 6.40 0.55
C ASP A 164 2.66 7.63 0.00
N PHE A 165 3.36 8.34 0.91
CA PHE A 165 4.07 9.56 0.58
C PHE A 165 5.39 9.28 -0.11
N HIS A 166 5.58 9.89 -1.27
CA HIS A 166 6.80 9.81 -2.06
C HIS A 166 7.30 11.21 -2.44
N PRO A 167 8.43 11.67 -1.91
CA PRO A 167 8.97 13.01 -2.20
C PRO A 167 9.36 13.21 -3.69
N GLY A 168 9.43 12.12 -4.46
CA GLY A 168 9.62 12.16 -5.93
C GLY A 168 8.35 12.48 -6.72
N ILE A 169 7.18 12.50 -6.10
CA ILE A 169 5.88 12.78 -6.74
C ILE A 169 5.43 14.20 -6.36
N TRP A 170 5.45 14.53 -5.08
CA TRP A 170 5.01 15.82 -4.54
C TRP A 170 5.78 16.24 -3.28
N SER A 171 5.66 17.50 -2.89
CA SER A 171 6.22 17.98 -1.62
C SER A 171 5.37 17.52 -0.44
N ALA A 172 5.95 17.52 0.76
CA ALA A 172 5.22 17.17 1.98
C ALA A 172 4.07 18.15 2.27
N GLU A 173 4.27 19.45 2.00
CA GLU A 173 3.25 20.49 2.13
C GLU A 173 2.07 20.23 1.16
N ALA A 174 2.35 19.98 -0.13
CA ALA A 174 1.30 19.67 -1.10
C ALA A 174 0.59 18.36 -0.77
N ALA A 175 1.30 17.36 -0.24
CA ALA A 175 0.71 16.12 0.22
C ALA A 175 -0.26 16.37 1.38
N HIS A 176 0.18 17.14 2.40
CA HIS A 176 -0.67 17.50 3.53
C HIS A 176 -1.95 18.20 3.07
N ASP A 177 -1.82 19.29 2.29
CA ASP A 177 -2.94 20.11 1.85
C ASP A 177 -3.99 19.32 1.06
N THR A 178 -3.53 18.41 0.16
CA THR A 178 -4.44 17.58 -0.63
C THR A 178 -5.09 16.46 0.19
N LEU A 179 -4.33 15.84 1.11
CA LEU A 179 -4.80 14.69 1.87
C LEU A 179 -5.67 15.09 3.07
N GLU A 180 -5.56 16.32 3.58
CA GLU A 180 -6.38 16.81 4.69
C GLU A 180 -7.88 16.67 4.37
N ASP A 181 -8.30 17.01 3.15
CA ASP A 181 -9.69 16.86 2.69
C ASP A 181 -10.14 15.38 2.56
N LEU A 182 -9.18 14.45 2.44
CA LEU A 182 -9.43 13.02 2.34
C LEU A 182 -9.46 12.31 3.70
N PHE A 183 -8.91 12.92 4.75
CA PHE A 183 -8.84 12.29 6.07
C PHE A 183 -10.20 12.19 6.76
N ASP A 184 -11.15 13.12 6.51
CA ASP A 184 -12.47 13.15 7.16
C ASP A 184 -13.22 11.80 7.14
N PRO A 185 -13.33 11.06 6.01
CA PRO A 185 -13.97 9.75 5.99
C PRO A 185 -13.08 8.60 6.49
N VAL A 186 -11.78 8.80 6.73
CA VAL A 186 -10.84 7.71 7.04
C VAL A 186 -10.92 7.31 8.51
N GLU A 187 -10.99 6.00 8.77
CA GLU A 187 -10.98 5.42 10.11
C GLU A 187 -9.64 4.76 10.44
N LEU A 188 -8.98 4.19 9.43
CA LEU A 188 -7.69 3.51 9.57
C LEU A 188 -6.65 4.14 8.64
N LEU A 189 -5.63 4.76 9.23
CA LEU A 189 -4.49 5.29 8.50
C LEU A 189 -3.27 4.37 8.63
N PHE A 190 -2.67 4.00 7.50
CA PHE A 190 -1.33 3.43 7.44
C PHE A 190 -0.32 4.49 7.02
N ALA A 191 0.89 4.45 7.57
CA ALA A 191 1.98 5.30 7.15
C ALA A 191 3.34 4.70 7.48
N GLY A 192 4.36 5.03 6.68
CA GLY A 192 5.75 4.88 7.10
C GLY A 192 6.15 6.03 8.03
N GLU A 193 7.00 5.77 9.03
CA GLU A 193 7.40 6.76 10.03
C GLU A 193 7.93 8.05 9.39
N ASP A 194 8.87 7.95 8.45
CA ASP A 194 9.47 9.11 7.78
C ASP A 194 8.44 9.92 6.98
N GLY A 195 7.51 9.23 6.29
CA GLY A 195 6.43 9.86 5.54
C GLY A 195 5.44 10.58 6.46
N ALA A 196 5.08 9.96 7.57
CA ALA A 196 4.20 10.55 8.56
C ALA A 196 4.83 11.79 9.20
N GLN A 197 6.11 11.72 9.59
CA GLN A 197 6.84 12.89 10.11
C GLN A 197 6.86 14.04 9.12
N ALA A 198 7.11 13.74 7.85
CA ALA A 198 7.22 14.76 6.81
C ALA A 198 5.86 15.42 6.50
N VAL A 199 4.81 14.63 6.26
CA VAL A 199 3.50 15.13 5.80
C VAL A 199 2.75 15.84 6.94
N PHE A 200 2.80 15.32 8.16
CA PHE A 200 2.13 15.94 9.31
C PHE A 200 2.98 17.01 10.00
N ASP A 201 4.20 17.27 9.51
CA ASP A 201 5.16 18.20 10.14
C ASP A 201 5.29 17.96 11.65
N ARG A 202 5.50 16.70 12.03
CA ARG A 202 5.61 16.26 13.41
C ARG A 202 6.93 15.54 13.64
N THR A 203 7.50 15.77 14.82
CA THR A 203 8.70 15.07 15.32
C THR A 203 8.37 14.45 16.67
N GLY A 204 9.08 13.40 17.05
CA GLY A 204 8.86 12.73 18.33
C GLY A 204 9.09 11.23 18.23
N SER A 205 8.79 10.51 19.29
CA SER A 205 8.81 9.05 19.27
C SER A 205 7.65 8.51 18.43
N PRO A 206 7.78 7.30 17.86
CA PRO A 206 6.68 6.66 17.11
C PRO A 206 5.36 6.59 17.89
N ARG A 207 5.44 6.37 19.20
CA ARG A 207 4.26 6.36 20.09
C ARG A 207 3.57 7.72 20.17
N GLU A 208 4.34 8.80 20.31
CA GLU A 208 3.81 10.17 20.33
C GLU A 208 3.23 10.52 18.97
N LEU A 209 3.89 10.11 17.89
CA LEU A 209 3.47 10.39 16.53
C LEU A 209 2.10 9.77 16.22
N VAL A 210 1.92 8.46 16.45
CA VAL A 210 0.62 7.80 16.20
C VAL A 210 -0.50 8.37 17.05
N HIS A 211 -0.22 8.70 18.33
CA HIS A 211 -1.23 9.28 19.22
C HIS A 211 -1.64 10.68 18.75
N THR A 212 -0.67 11.51 18.37
CA THR A 212 -0.94 12.89 17.92
C THR A 212 -1.72 12.89 16.62
N ILE A 213 -1.28 12.10 15.63
CA ILE A 213 -1.97 11.98 14.34
C ILE A 213 -3.41 11.47 14.53
N ALA A 214 -3.61 10.43 15.33
CA ALA A 214 -4.93 9.90 15.60
C ALA A 214 -5.85 10.95 16.25
N SER A 215 -5.31 11.74 17.19
CA SER A 215 -6.07 12.77 17.92
C SER A 215 -6.37 14.01 17.07
N ASP A 216 -5.43 14.41 16.21
CA ASP A 216 -5.57 15.62 15.40
C ASP A 216 -6.61 15.42 14.26
N TYR A 217 -6.75 14.20 13.74
CA TYR A 217 -7.61 13.86 12.60
C TYR A 217 -8.77 12.90 12.93
N ASP A 218 -8.96 12.57 14.21
CA ASP A 218 -10.03 11.68 14.70
C ASP A 218 -10.00 10.25 14.09
N PHE A 219 -8.79 9.76 13.76
CA PHE A 219 -8.64 8.38 13.30
C PHE A 219 -8.87 7.39 14.44
N SER A 220 -9.74 6.40 14.24
CA SER A 220 -9.91 5.31 15.20
C SER A 220 -8.69 4.38 15.25
N HIS A 221 -8.00 4.22 14.12
CA HIS A 221 -6.76 3.45 14.01
C HIS A 221 -5.68 4.22 13.27
N VAL A 222 -4.44 4.15 13.76
CA VAL A 222 -3.24 4.54 13.03
C VAL A 222 -2.22 3.43 13.13
N VAL A 223 -1.65 3.01 12.00
CA VAL A 223 -0.61 1.98 11.93
C VAL A 223 0.65 2.58 11.30
N LEU A 224 1.71 2.71 12.11
CA LEU A 224 2.97 3.30 11.71
C LEU A 224 4.03 2.23 11.51
N THR A 225 4.54 2.07 10.29
CA THR A 225 5.62 1.13 9.98
C THR A 225 6.99 1.77 10.19
N ARG A 226 7.92 1.04 10.81
CA ARG A 226 9.27 1.49 11.18
C ARG A 226 10.37 0.63 10.56
N SER A 227 10.18 0.24 9.31
CA SER A 227 11.13 -0.61 8.57
C SER A 227 11.58 -1.84 9.36
N GLU A 228 12.86 -1.93 9.75
CA GLU A 228 13.42 -3.04 10.53
C GLU A 228 13.05 -3.07 12.01
N TYR A 229 12.41 -2.01 12.52
CA TYR A 229 12.04 -1.90 13.94
C TYR A 229 10.61 -2.39 14.24
N GLY A 230 9.85 -2.77 13.22
CA GLY A 230 8.49 -3.29 13.39
C GLY A 230 7.39 -2.26 13.16
N VAL A 231 6.32 -2.33 13.94
CA VAL A 231 5.11 -1.52 13.76
C VAL A 231 4.57 -1.02 15.09
N VAL A 232 4.08 0.22 15.11
CA VAL A 232 3.31 0.80 16.21
C VAL A 232 1.90 1.06 15.73
N GLY A 233 0.91 0.62 16.50
CA GLY A 233 -0.51 0.87 16.24
C GLY A 233 -1.14 1.70 17.35
N TYR A 234 -2.13 2.49 16.99
CA TYR A 234 -3.06 3.15 17.88
C TYR A 234 -4.47 2.68 17.55
N HIS A 235 -5.26 2.36 18.58
CA HIS A 235 -6.67 2.05 18.45
C HIS A 235 -7.43 2.52 19.69
N ASP A 236 -8.39 3.41 19.51
CA ASP A 236 -9.29 3.91 20.56
C ASP A 236 -8.58 4.29 21.88
N GLY A 237 -7.49 5.02 21.81
CA GLY A 237 -6.72 5.47 22.98
C GLY A 237 -5.67 4.47 23.48
N VAL A 238 -5.55 3.29 22.88
CA VAL A 238 -4.59 2.26 23.26
C VAL A 238 -3.45 2.17 22.25
N LEU A 239 -2.22 2.10 22.75
CA LEU A 239 -1.02 1.88 21.93
C LEU A 239 -0.69 0.39 21.89
N HIS A 240 -0.41 -0.10 20.69
CA HIS A 240 -0.01 -1.47 20.41
C HIS A 240 1.35 -1.46 19.72
N GLU A 241 2.21 -2.40 20.02
CA GLU A 241 3.52 -2.52 19.37
C GLU A 241 3.82 -3.97 19.03
N GLN A 242 4.38 -4.16 17.86
CA GLN A 242 4.91 -5.43 17.42
C GLN A 242 6.31 -5.20 16.85
N ASP A 243 7.31 -5.83 17.45
CA ASP A 243 8.65 -5.82 16.93
C ASP A 243 8.73 -6.54 15.58
N ALA A 244 9.68 -6.13 14.75
CA ALA A 244 9.93 -6.83 13.49
C ALA A 244 10.43 -8.25 13.75
N PHE A 245 9.95 -9.20 12.98
CA PHE A 245 10.53 -10.54 12.97
C PHE A 245 11.90 -10.50 12.27
N GLU A 246 12.90 -11.04 12.93
CA GLU A 246 14.25 -11.13 12.36
C GLU A 246 14.23 -11.96 11.07
N THR A 247 14.81 -11.42 10.02
CA THR A 247 14.93 -12.09 8.73
C THR A 247 16.24 -11.71 8.05
N PRO A 248 16.96 -12.67 7.47
CA PRO A 248 18.13 -12.39 6.65
C PRO A 248 17.80 -11.79 5.28
N GLY A 249 16.53 -11.64 4.95
CA GLY A 249 16.06 -11.10 3.68
C GLY A 249 16.51 -9.66 3.47
N SER A 250 16.85 -9.33 2.23
CA SER A 250 17.40 -8.03 1.83
C SER A 250 16.48 -7.21 0.94
N ASP A 251 15.47 -7.84 0.30
CA ASP A 251 14.53 -7.12 -0.56
C ASP A 251 13.39 -6.54 0.27
N SER A 252 13.29 -5.23 0.32
CA SER A 252 12.23 -4.52 1.05
C SER A 252 11.05 -4.10 0.17
N ALA A 253 11.07 -4.43 -1.12
CA ALA A 253 10.14 -3.88 -2.10
C ALA A 253 8.66 -4.18 -1.79
N GLY A 254 8.34 -5.37 -1.32
CA GLY A 254 6.96 -5.80 -1.02
C GLY A 254 6.55 -5.70 0.45
N GLN A 255 7.48 -5.35 1.36
CA GLN A 255 7.25 -5.48 2.79
C GLN A 255 6.09 -4.63 3.31
N HIS A 256 5.98 -3.37 2.86
CA HIS A 256 4.94 -2.45 3.33
C HIS A 256 3.56 -2.88 2.84
N ALA A 257 3.42 -3.18 1.55
CA ALA A 257 2.16 -3.68 0.99
C ALA A 257 1.71 -5.01 1.62
N ALA A 258 2.66 -5.90 1.94
CA ALA A 258 2.38 -7.16 2.62
C ALA A 258 1.85 -6.93 4.04
N LEU A 259 2.46 -6.00 4.80
CA LEU A 259 1.95 -5.60 6.11
C LEU A 259 0.54 -5.04 6.00
N VAL A 260 0.33 -4.06 5.13
CA VAL A 260 -0.98 -3.42 4.94
C VAL A 260 -2.06 -4.44 4.57
N GLY A 261 -1.79 -5.32 3.59
CA GLY A 261 -2.72 -6.35 3.16
C GLY A 261 -3.11 -7.33 4.27
N ALA A 262 -2.12 -7.77 5.07
CA ALA A 262 -2.36 -8.67 6.20
C ALA A 262 -3.13 -8.00 7.33
N VAL A 263 -2.80 -6.74 7.69
CA VAL A 263 -3.53 -5.99 8.71
C VAL A 263 -4.98 -5.75 8.29
N LEU A 264 -5.21 -5.31 7.05
CA LEU A 264 -6.56 -5.11 6.50
C LEU A 264 -7.37 -6.41 6.56
N GLN A 265 -6.79 -7.53 6.13
CA GLN A 265 -7.44 -8.84 6.17
C GLN A 265 -7.83 -9.22 7.60
N GLN A 266 -6.94 -9.05 8.57
CA GLN A 266 -7.20 -9.42 9.98
C GLN A 266 -8.26 -8.51 10.62
N LEU A 267 -8.14 -7.18 10.45
CA LEU A 267 -9.12 -6.23 11.02
C LEU A 267 -10.51 -6.43 10.40
N THR A 268 -10.59 -6.64 9.09
CA THR A 268 -11.86 -6.93 8.41
C THR A 268 -12.47 -8.27 8.86
N ALA A 269 -11.63 -9.23 9.29
CA ALA A 269 -12.07 -10.48 9.90
C ALA A 269 -12.51 -10.33 11.37
N GLY A 270 -12.39 -9.15 11.96
CA GLY A 270 -12.74 -8.86 13.35
C GLY A 270 -11.68 -9.29 14.38
N ALA A 271 -10.43 -9.46 13.93
CA ALA A 271 -9.32 -9.73 14.84
C ALA A 271 -8.98 -8.49 15.69
N THR A 272 -8.31 -8.71 16.81
CA THR A 272 -7.79 -7.62 17.65
C THR A 272 -6.64 -6.90 16.95
N THR A 273 -6.39 -5.66 17.33
CA THR A 273 -5.26 -4.86 16.80
C THR A 273 -3.93 -5.57 17.02
N ASP A 274 -3.67 -6.16 18.17
CA ASP A 274 -2.43 -6.91 18.43
C ASP A 274 -2.26 -8.08 17.45
N THR A 275 -3.33 -8.84 17.21
CA THR A 275 -3.31 -9.94 16.24
C THR A 275 -3.06 -9.43 14.84
N ALA A 276 -3.72 -8.35 14.43
CA ALA A 276 -3.54 -7.76 13.11
C ALA A 276 -2.11 -7.27 12.90
N LEU A 277 -1.51 -6.58 13.88
CA LEU A 277 -0.13 -6.11 13.79
C LEU A 277 0.89 -7.25 13.75
N ALA A 278 0.67 -8.33 14.53
CA ALA A 278 1.54 -9.49 14.50
C ALA A 278 1.52 -10.18 13.13
N HIS A 279 0.34 -10.35 12.51
CA HIS A 279 0.21 -10.91 11.16
C HIS A 279 0.81 -9.98 10.10
N GLY A 280 0.61 -8.66 10.23
CA GLY A 280 1.22 -7.66 9.36
C GLY A 280 2.75 -7.70 9.40
N ALA A 281 3.34 -7.71 10.60
CA ALA A 281 4.78 -7.81 10.78
C ALA A 281 5.35 -9.13 10.23
N ALA A 282 4.63 -10.24 10.43
CA ALA A 282 5.00 -11.55 9.88
C ALA A 282 4.98 -11.56 8.34
N ALA A 283 3.93 -10.99 7.74
CA ALA A 283 3.83 -10.85 6.28
C ALA A 283 4.95 -9.97 5.71
N ALA A 284 5.28 -8.86 6.39
CA ALA A 284 6.40 -8.00 6.01
C ALA A 284 7.74 -8.73 6.07
N ALA A 285 7.98 -9.53 7.12
CA ALA A 285 9.19 -10.33 7.25
C ALA A 285 9.30 -11.39 6.15
N LEU A 286 8.21 -12.10 5.84
CA LEU A 286 8.15 -13.07 4.73
C LEU A 286 8.43 -12.40 3.39
N ALA A 287 7.84 -11.23 3.13
CA ALA A 287 8.06 -10.47 1.90
C ALA A 287 9.55 -10.18 1.68
N ARG A 288 10.30 -9.84 2.72
CA ARG A 288 11.75 -9.57 2.62
C ARG A 288 12.59 -10.78 2.21
N THR A 289 12.05 -11.98 2.33
CA THR A 289 12.74 -13.21 1.89
C THR A 289 12.50 -13.54 0.41
N MET A 290 11.63 -12.79 -0.26
CA MET A 290 11.23 -13.01 -1.64
C MET A 290 11.67 -11.82 -2.51
N THR A 291 11.90 -12.06 -3.80
CA THR A 291 12.28 -10.98 -4.72
C THR A 291 11.06 -10.34 -5.33
N GLY A 292 11.05 -9.00 -5.35
CA GLY A 292 10.02 -8.19 -6.00
C GLY A 292 8.92 -7.70 -5.06
N PRO A 293 8.09 -6.77 -5.56
CA PRO A 293 7.13 -6.05 -4.73
C PRO A 293 5.82 -6.79 -4.45
N LEU A 294 5.59 -7.96 -5.04
CA LEU A 294 4.37 -8.75 -4.89
C LEU A 294 4.70 -10.18 -4.42
N PRO A 295 4.92 -10.39 -3.11
CA PRO A 295 5.33 -11.68 -2.58
C PRO A 295 4.15 -12.68 -2.54
N PRO A 296 4.35 -13.95 -2.96
CA PRO A 296 3.32 -15.00 -2.94
C PRO A 296 3.19 -15.64 -1.53
N ILE A 297 2.77 -14.85 -0.54
CA ILE A 297 2.60 -15.28 0.85
C ILE A 297 1.32 -16.12 1.01
N GLU A 298 1.37 -17.16 1.86
CA GLU A 298 0.23 -18.01 2.19
C GLU A 298 -0.13 -17.93 3.69
N PRO A 299 -1.39 -18.21 4.09
CA PRO A 299 -1.81 -18.11 5.50
C PRO A 299 -0.94 -18.93 6.46
N GLY A 300 -0.58 -20.16 6.06
CA GLY A 300 0.25 -21.04 6.88
C GLY A 300 1.68 -20.50 7.12
N ASP A 301 2.22 -19.71 6.18
CA ASP A 301 3.54 -19.08 6.35
C ASP A 301 3.45 -18.00 7.45
N VAL A 302 2.41 -17.15 7.39
CA VAL A 302 2.19 -16.08 8.37
C VAL A 302 1.95 -16.66 9.76
N GLU A 303 1.06 -17.64 9.88
CA GLU A 303 0.78 -18.35 11.14
C GLU A 303 2.04 -18.98 11.73
N GLY A 304 2.88 -19.59 10.88
CA GLY A 304 4.16 -20.18 11.28
C GLY A 304 5.11 -19.15 11.89
N VAL A 305 5.24 -17.98 11.30
CA VAL A 305 6.10 -16.89 11.83
C VAL A 305 5.54 -16.35 13.15
N VAL A 306 4.25 -16.07 13.23
CA VAL A 306 3.60 -15.59 14.48
C VAL A 306 3.74 -16.59 15.62
N ALA A 307 3.64 -17.90 15.35
CA ALA A 307 3.77 -18.95 16.36
C ALA A 307 5.21 -19.04 16.92
N MET A 308 6.24 -18.71 16.14
CA MET A 308 7.64 -18.70 16.60
C MET A 308 7.87 -17.67 17.72
N ASP A 309 7.25 -16.49 17.64
CA ASP A 309 7.36 -15.44 18.66
C ASP A 309 6.67 -15.84 19.97
N SER A 310 5.52 -16.51 19.86
CA SER A 310 4.73 -16.96 21.03
C SER A 310 5.41 -18.07 21.83
N GLY A 311 6.31 -18.84 21.22
CA GLY A 311 7.05 -19.94 21.86
C GLY A 311 8.36 -19.55 22.51
N GLY A 312 8.81 -18.29 22.34
CA GLY A 312 10.07 -17.76 22.86
C GLY A 312 9.95 -16.87 24.11
N ARG A 313 8.74 -16.68 24.63
CA ARG A 313 8.47 -15.89 25.84
C ARG A 313 8.26 -16.75 27.07
#